data_3394d2e91b24d4ecb1c14352079ef989
#
_entry.id   3394d2e91b24d4ecb1c14352079ef989
#
_cell.length_a   1.000
_cell.length_b   1.000
_cell.length_c   1.000
_cell.angle_alpha   90.00
_cell.angle_beta   90.00
_cell.angle_gamma   90.00
#
_symmetry.space_group_name_H-M   'P 1'
#
loop_
_entity.id
_entity.type
_entity.pdbx_description
1 polymer ?
#
loop_
_entity_poly.entity_id
_entity_poly.type
_entity_poly.pdbx_seq_one_letter_code
_entity_poly.pdbx_strand_id
1 'polypeptide(L)'
;MIIFSNGFLELPAKLTYAIIPGHDHSQNFSKKAYDAGYEIIVHLPMENIGKTYGEEEYVLMSYFQEDEIKQRINKSFANLPEAVGLNNHQGSRGTADARVMTLLAKEIKANKKFFIDSRTTRNSLAESTMRKYGVPTNKRDIFLDNDLDEEKITAQLLKLADVAERKGIAIGIGHVKPQTLSVLQREIPDLQKKGFRFEFASKLVY
;
A
#
# COMPACT_ATOMS: atom_id res chain seq x y z
N MET A 1 -0.48 -8.41 19.27
CA MET A 1 -1.12 -8.05 17.98
C MET A 1 -0.86 -9.07 16.84
N ILE A 2 -0.23 -10.23 17.13
CA ILE A 2 0.11 -11.29 16.13
C ILE A 2 -1.11 -12.13 15.72
N ILE A 3 -2.15 -12.23 16.55
CA ILE A 3 -3.30 -13.13 16.33
C ILE A 3 -4.19 -12.69 15.16
N PHE A 4 -4.37 -11.38 14.95
CA PHE A 4 -5.23 -10.88 13.88
C PHE A 4 -4.58 -10.94 12.49
N SER A 5 -3.25 -10.80 12.39
CA SER A 5 -2.55 -10.88 11.10
C SER A 5 -2.61 -12.27 10.47
N ASN A 6 -2.69 -13.34 11.26
CA ASN A 6 -2.76 -14.69 10.75
C ASN A 6 -4.05 -14.95 9.96
N GLY A 7 -5.21 -14.47 10.43
CA GLY A 7 -6.47 -14.62 9.71
C GLY A 7 -6.48 -14.00 8.30
N PHE A 8 -5.70 -12.94 8.09
CA PHE A 8 -5.54 -12.37 6.74
C PHE A 8 -4.76 -13.30 5.81
N LEU A 9 -3.80 -14.10 6.34
CA LEU A 9 -3.06 -15.09 5.55
C LEU A 9 -3.88 -16.35 5.22
N GLU A 10 -5.10 -16.45 5.72
CA GLU A 10 -6.02 -17.55 5.47
C GLU A 10 -7.14 -17.16 4.48
N LEU A 11 -7.19 -15.89 4.07
CA LEU A 11 -8.19 -15.42 3.11
C LEU A 11 -7.98 -16.09 1.74
N PRO A 12 -9.06 -16.57 1.10
CA PRO A 12 -8.97 -17.24 -0.20
C PRO A 12 -8.82 -16.24 -1.35
N ALA A 13 -7.86 -15.33 -1.23
CA ALA A 13 -7.64 -14.25 -2.19
C ALA A 13 -6.17 -13.88 -2.28
N LYS A 14 -5.72 -13.45 -3.44
CA LYS A 14 -4.40 -12.84 -3.60
C LYS A 14 -4.42 -11.43 -3.02
N LEU A 15 -3.69 -11.22 -1.95
CA LEU A 15 -3.54 -9.94 -1.28
C LEU A 15 -2.09 -9.47 -1.32
N THR A 16 -1.91 -8.16 -1.41
CA THR A 16 -0.60 -7.52 -1.28
C THR A 16 -0.52 -6.86 0.08
N TYR A 17 0.48 -7.25 0.87
CA TYR A 17 0.70 -6.68 2.20
C TYR A 17 1.66 -5.50 2.13
N ALA A 18 1.16 -4.33 2.53
CA ALA A 18 1.95 -3.11 2.68
C ALA A 18 2.44 -3.01 4.13
N ILE A 19 3.75 -3.12 4.33
CA ILE A 19 4.37 -3.24 5.66
C ILE A 19 5.21 -2.00 5.94
N ILE A 20 4.96 -1.35 7.09
CA ILE A 20 5.79 -0.24 7.57
C ILE A 20 7.14 -0.81 7.99
N PRO A 21 8.28 -0.30 7.47
CA PRO A 21 9.60 -0.76 7.87
C PRO A 21 9.96 -0.29 9.28
N GLY A 22 10.79 -1.06 9.97
CA GLY A 22 11.38 -0.69 11.26
C GLY A 22 10.58 -1.07 12.51
N HIS A 23 9.31 -1.49 12.41
CA HIS A 23 8.58 -2.02 13.56
C HIS A 23 9.08 -3.41 13.97
N ASP A 24 8.98 -3.75 15.23
CA ASP A 24 9.47 -5.01 15.84
C ASP A 24 9.07 -6.29 15.08
N HIS A 25 7.91 -6.29 14.44
CA HIS A 25 7.37 -7.46 13.76
C HIS A 25 7.38 -7.37 12.23
N SER A 26 7.86 -6.26 11.67
CA SER A 26 7.79 -6.00 10.22
C SER A 26 8.49 -7.07 9.40
N GLN A 27 9.74 -7.37 9.73
CA GLN A 27 10.54 -8.39 9.03
C GLN A 27 9.96 -9.80 9.19
N ASN A 28 9.58 -10.18 10.41
CA ASN A 28 9.01 -11.51 10.69
C ASN A 28 7.68 -11.71 9.94
N PHE A 29 6.82 -10.68 9.92
CA PHE A 29 5.56 -10.78 9.18
C PHE A 29 5.80 -10.77 7.67
N SER A 30 6.70 -9.93 7.17
CA SER A 30 7.10 -9.89 5.76
C SER A 30 7.52 -11.28 5.27
N LYS A 31 8.48 -11.88 5.96
CA LYS A 31 8.96 -13.23 5.62
C LYS A 31 7.84 -14.27 5.69
N LYS A 32 7.03 -14.27 6.74
CA LYS A 32 5.92 -15.21 6.89
C LYS A 32 4.90 -15.10 5.77
N ALA A 33 4.50 -13.88 5.42
CA ALA A 33 3.54 -13.64 4.35
C ALA A 33 4.13 -14.02 2.97
N TYR A 34 5.41 -13.70 2.73
CA TYR A 34 6.12 -14.08 1.52
C TYR A 34 6.22 -15.61 1.37
N ASP A 35 6.62 -16.32 2.42
CA ASP A 35 6.71 -17.78 2.44
C ASP A 35 5.34 -18.46 2.23
N ALA A 36 4.25 -17.78 2.61
CA ALA A 36 2.87 -18.19 2.36
C ALA A 36 2.37 -17.84 0.93
N GLY A 37 3.23 -17.25 0.08
CA GLY A 37 2.93 -16.93 -1.32
C GLY A 37 2.24 -15.60 -1.57
N TYR A 38 2.24 -14.69 -0.58
CA TYR A 38 1.68 -13.35 -0.73
C TYR A 38 2.71 -12.35 -1.25
N GLU A 39 2.20 -11.29 -1.88
CA GLU A 39 3.02 -10.18 -2.34
C GLU A 39 3.25 -9.16 -1.21
N ILE A 40 4.50 -8.70 -1.10
CA ILE A 40 4.91 -7.71 -0.11
C ILE A 40 5.32 -6.42 -0.79
N ILE A 41 4.90 -5.29 -0.21
CA ILE A 41 5.38 -3.95 -0.56
C ILE A 41 5.75 -3.18 0.69
N VAL A 42 6.65 -2.23 0.54
CA VAL A 42 6.98 -1.27 1.61
C VAL A 42 5.82 -0.27 1.78
N HIS A 43 5.31 -0.11 3.00
CA HIS A 43 4.39 0.98 3.36
C HIS A 43 5.21 2.14 3.93
N LEU A 44 5.72 3.01 3.04
CA LEU A 44 6.72 4.01 3.37
C LEU A 44 6.11 5.21 4.11
N PRO A 45 6.53 5.48 5.36
CA PRO A 45 6.09 6.66 6.08
C PRO A 45 6.57 7.94 5.38
N MET A 46 5.64 8.86 5.12
CA MET A 46 5.92 10.13 4.45
C MET A 46 5.27 11.30 5.19
N GLU A 47 5.86 12.48 5.06
CA GLU A 47 5.42 13.71 5.72
C GLU A 47 3.94 13.99 5.52
N ASN A 48 3.25 14.22 6.63
CA ASN A 48 1.83 14.57 6.66
C ASN A 48 1.63 16.08 6.84
N ILE A 49 0.46 16.58 6.49
CA ILE A 49 0.00 17.89 6.94
C ILE A 49 -0.41 17.73 8.41
N GLY A 50 0.37 18.30 9.33
CA GLY A 50 0.25 18.05 10.76
C GLY A 50 1.27 17.02 11.25
N LYS A 51 0.89 16.20 12.27
CA LYS A 51 1.81 15.24 12.86
C LYS A 51 2.05 14.06 11.92
N THR A 52 3.31 13.72 11.72
CA THR A 52 3.75 12.55 10.97
C THR A 52 4.07 11.43 11.94
N TYR A 53 3.65 10.20 11.62
CA TYR A 53 3.92 9.00 12.41
C TYR A 53 4.71 8.00 11.57
N GLY A 54 5.45 7.16 12.22
CA GLY A 54 6.31 6.13 11.65
C GLY A 54 7.66 6.13 12.36
N GLU A 55 8.46 5.10 12.11
CA GLU A 55 9.80 5.01 12.69
C GLU A 55 10.68 6.12 12.10
N GLU A 56 11.30 6.90 12.96
CA GLU A 56 12.04 8.13 12.60
C GLU A 56 13.05 7.91 11.47
N GLU A 57 13.72 6.77 11.47
CA GLU A 57 14.74 6.42 10.49
C GLU A 57 14.21 6.12 9.07
N TYR A 58 12.90 5.95 8.91
CA TYR A 58 12.26 5.58 7.64
C TYR A 58 11.34 6.65 7.08
N VAL A 59 10.92 7.62 7.91
CA VAL A 59 10.01 8.69 7.47
C VAL A 59 10.69 9.59 6.44
N LEU A 60 10.01 9.87 5.32
CA LEU A 60 10.45 10.87 4.34
C LEU A 60 9.83 12.22 4.64
N MET A 61 10.70 13.21 4.93
CA MET A 61 10.30 14.60 5.16
C MET A 61 10.73 15.48 4.00
N SER A 62 9.91 16.47 3.65
CA SER A 62 10.17 17.33 2.50
C SER A 62 11.40 18.24 2.67
N TYR A 63 11.84 18.48 3.88
CA TYR A 63 13.04 19.29 4.17
C TYR A 63 14.37 18.50 4.09
N PHE A 64 14.34 17.16 3.97
CA PHE A 64 15.55 16.35 3.85
C PHE A 64 16.28 16.60 2.54
N GLN A 65 17.61 16.50 2.59
CA GLN A 65 18.46 16.56 1.40
C GLN A 65 18.28 15.30 0.54
N GLU A 66 18.72 15.36 -0.69
CA GLU A 66 18.56 14.27 -1.66
C GLU A 66 19.16 12.95 -1.16
N ASP A 67 20.37 12.99 -0.63
CA ASP A 67 21.06 11.79 -0.15
C ASP A 67 20.35 11.15 1.05
N GLU A 68 19.80 11.96 1.95
CA GLU A 68 18.99 11.49 3.06
C GLU A 68 17.73 10.77 2.58
N ILE A 69 17.02 11.33 1.61
CA ILE A 69 15.83 10.72 1.01
C ILE A 69 16.18 9.38 0.37
N LYS A 70 17.25 9.35 -0.46
CA LYS A 70 17.74 8.12 -1.10
C LYS A 70 18.12 7.05 -0.07
N GLN A 71 18.86 7.44 0.96
CA GLN A 71 19.29 6.53 2.01
C GLN A 71 18.10 5.88 2.72
N ARG A 72 17.07 6.67 3.07
CA ARG A 72 15.87 6.18 3.76
C ARG A 72 15.05 5.22 2.88
N ILE A 73 14.91 5.52 1.58
CA ILE A 73 14.22 4.63 0.65
C ILE A 73 14.97 3.29 0.54
N ASN A 74 16.28 3.33 0.33
CA ASN A 74 17.08 2.11 0.21
C ASN A 74 17.11 1.32 1.53
N LYS A 75 17.18 2.00 2.68
CA LYS A 75 17.06 1.38 4.00
C LYS A 75 15.72 0.68 4.18
N SER A 76 14.63 1.27 3.68
CA SER A 76 13.30 0.66 3.76
C SER A 76 13.23 -0.64 2.96
N PHE A 77 13.78 -0.70 1.75
CA PHE A 77 13.86 -1.92 0.97
C PHE A 77 14.84 -2.95 1.57
N ALA A 78 15.95 -2.51 2.17
CA ALA A 78 16.86 -3.40 2.88
C ALA A 78 16.21 -4.03 4.14
N ASN A 79 15.31 -3.30 4.80
CA ASN A 79 14.55 -3.82 5.95
C ASN A 79 13.51 -4.86 5.54
N LEU A 80 12.94 -4.74 4.33
CA LEU A 80 11.90 -5.64 3.78
C LEU A 80 12.36 -6.16 2.41
N PRO A 81 13.32 -7.09 2.36
CA PRO A 81 13.94 -7.55 1.10
C PRO A 81 12.97 -8.27 0.16
N GLU A 82 11.87 -8.84 0.69
CA GLU A 82 10.82 -9.49 -0.11
C GLU A 82 9.95 -8.48 -0.88
N ALA A 83 10.01 -7.18 -0.53
CA ALA A 83 9.14 -6.18 -1.12
C ALA A 83 9.42 -5.94 -2.60
N VAL A 84 8.39 -6.07 -3.43
CA VAL A 84 8.45 -5.86 -4.89
C VAL A 84 7.97 -4.48 -5.33
N GLY A 85 7.43 -3.69 -4.41
CA GLY A 85 6.89 -2.36 -4.65
C GLY A 85 6.82 -1.53 -3.39
N LEU A 86 6.16 -0.39 -3.49
CA LEU A 86 5.99 0.55 -2.40
C LEU A 86 4.66 1.30 -2.53
N ASN A 87 4.06 1.67 -1.40
CA ASN A 87 3.02 2.67 -1.31
C ASN A 87 3.30 3.65 -0.16
N ASN A 88 2.63 4.80 -0.14
CA ASN A 88 2.82 5.77 0.92
C ASN A 88 1.92 5.47 2.13
N HIS A 89 2.55 5.47 3.34
CA HIS A 89 1.88 5.63 4.63
C HIS A 89 1.75 7.11 4.95
N GLN A 90 0.53 7.59 5.24
CA GLN A 90 0.29 9.04 5.36
C GLN A 90 0.75 9.80 4.10
N GLY A 91 1.54 10.86 4.25
CA GLY A 91 2.19 11.54 3.13
C GLY A 91 1.31 12.60 2.46
N SER A 92 0.34 13.20 3.17
CA SER A 92 -0.50 14.24 2.56
C SER A 92 0.30 15.48 2.12
N ARG A 93 1.48 15.74 2.75
CA ARG A 93 2.44 16.76 2.30
C ARG A 93 3.49 16.14 1.36
N GLY A 94 4.12 15.03 1.75
CA GLY A 94 5.21 14.43 0.98
C GLY A 94 4.81 14.01 -0.44
N THR A 95 3.60 13.46 -0.64
CA THR A 95 3.11 13.09 -1.97
C THR A 95 2.68 14.30 -2.83
N ALA A 96 2.49 15.47 -2.23
CA ALA A 96 2.22 16.72 -2.93
C ALA A 96 3.51 17.52 -3.24
N ASP A 97 4.67 17.09 -2.73
CA ASP A 97 5.95 17.72 -2.97
C ASP A 97 6.61 17.14 -4.24
N ALA A 98 6.78 17.98 -5.27
CA ALA A 98 7.31 17.55 -6.56
C ALA A 98 8.77 17.08 -6.48
N ARG A 99 9.59 17.66 -5.58
CA ARG A 99 10.99 17.27 -5.39
C ARG A 99 11.06 15.89 -4.74
N VAL A 100 10.35 15.69 -3.64
CA VAL A 100 10.28 14.39 -2.93
C VAL A 100 9.81 13.31 -3.87
N MET A 101 8.71 13.54 -4.61
CA MET A 101 8.17 12.55 -5.54
C MET A 101 9.10 12.26 -6.71
N THR A 102 9.85 13.26 -7.19
CA THR A 102 10.88 13.06 -8.23
C THR A 102 12.01 12.16 -7.74
N LEU A 103 12.53 12.41 -6.53
CA LEU A 103 13.58 11.59 -5.94
C LEU A 103 13.09 10.17 -5.68
N LEU A 104 11.90 10.03 -5.11
CA LEU A 104 11.28 8.72 -4.87
C LEU A 104 11.12 7.94 -6.18
N ALA A 105 10.63 8.58 -7.26
CA ALA A 105 10.45 7.90 -8.55
C ALA A 105 11.78 7.41 -9.14
N LYS A 106 12.86 8.19 -9.03
CA LYS A 106 14.18 7.78 -9.47
C LYS A 106 14.69 6.54 -8.72
N GLU A 107 14.55 6.54 -7.39
CA GLU A 107 15.00 5.43 -6.56
C GLU A 107 14.16 4.17 -6.77
N ILE A 108 12.83 4.28 -6.89
CA ILE A 108 11.94 3.15 -7.19
C ILE A 108 12.31 2.54 -8.56
N LYS A 109 12.55 3.38 -9.57
CA LYS A 109 12.98 2.92 -10.90
C LYS A 109 14.33 2.21 -10.85
N ALA A 110 15.32 2.78 -10.16
CA ALA A 110 16.64 2.18 -9.99
C ALA A 110 16.57 0.80 -9.32
N ASN A 111 15.66 0.64 -8.36
CA ASN A 111 15.40 -0.63 -7.67
C ASN A 111 14.47 -1.57 -8.46
N LYS A 112 13.98 -1.20 -9.65
CA LYS A 112 13.05 -1.98 -10.48
C LYS A 112 11.77 -2.38 -9.73
N LYS A 113 11.23 -1.47 -8.92
CA LYS A 113 10.02 -1.65 -8.11
C LYS A 113 8.85 -0.90 -8.73
N PHE A 114 7.64 -1.13 -8.22
CA PHE A 114 6.44 -0.38 -8.61
C PHE A 114 5.94 0.50 -7.46
N PHE A 115 4.99 1.39 -7.76
CA PHE A 115 4.39 2.28 -6.78
C PHE A 115 2.86 2.25 -6.83
N ILE A 116 2.21 2.25 -5.64
CA ILE A 116 0.76 2.48 -5.51
C ILE A 116 0.54 3.78 -4.72
N ASP A 117 -0.10 4.75 -5.34
CA ASP A 117 -0.50 5.99 -4.66
C ASP A 117 -1.70 5.70 -3.73
N SER A 118 -1.47 5.78 -2.41
CA SER A 118 -2.53 5.59 -1.40
C SER A 118 -3.55 6.74 -1.38
N ARG A 119 -3.30 7.83 -2.13
CA ARG A 119 -4.21 8.99 -2.29
C ARG A 119 -4.65 9.58 -0.95
N THR A 120 -3.71 9.87 -0.06
CA THR A 120 -3.94 10.50 1.23
C THR A 120 -4.25 12.00 1.12
N THR A 121 -4.03 12.58 -0.04
CA THR A 121 -4.44 13.93 -0.42
C THR A 121 -4.93 13.98 -1.87
N ARG A 122 -5.86 14.89 -2.17
CA ARG A 122 -6.31 15.17 -3.54
C ARG A 122 -5.21 15.77 -4.41
N ASN A 123 -4.22 16.43 -3.77
CA ASN A 123 -3.11 17.11 -4.41
C ASN A 123 -1.90 16.19 -4.65
N SER A 124 -2.05 14.87 -4.48
CA SER A 124 -0.96 13.92 -4.72
C SER A 124 -0.44 14.03 -6.16
N LEU A 125 0.88 14.19 -6.28
CA LEU A 125 1.64 14.13 -7.51
C LEU A 125 2.24 12.74 -7.78
N ALA A 126 1.98 11.77 -6.88
CA ALA A 126 2.65 10.50 -6.89
C ALA A 126 2.43 9.73 -8.20
N GLU A 127 1.18 9.43 -8.56
CA GLU A 127 0.88 8.69 -9.80
C GLU A 127 1.46 9.38 -11.04
N SER A 128 1.24 10.69 -11.21
CA SER A 128 1.72 11.45 -12.38
C SER A 128 3.25 11.48 -12.47
N THR A 129 3.93 11.63 -11.33
CA THR A 129 5.40 11.63 -11.28
C THR A 129 5.96 10.24 -11.59
N MET A 130 5.39 9.18 -11.00
CA MET A 130 5.82 7.80 -11.28
C MET A 130 5.70 7.48 -12.77
N ARG A 131 4.57 7.79 -13.40
CA ARG A 131 4.38 7.61 -14.86
C ARG A 131 5.42 8.41 -15.68
N LYS A 132 5.67 9.67 -15.33
CA LYS A 132 6.66 10.51 -15.99
C LYS A 132 8.05 9.89 -15.98
N TYR A 133 8.42 9.20 -14.91
CA TYR A 133 9.72 8.54 -14.78
C TYR A 133 9.73 7.07 -15.27
N GLY A 134 8.60 6.56 -15.79
CA GLY A 134 8.47 5.19 -16.27
C GLY A 134 8.54 4.16 -15.17
N VAL A 135 8.00 4.49 -14.00
CA VAL A 135 7.77 3.56 -12.89
C VAL A 135 6.38 2.98 -13.05
N PRO A 136 6.22 1.64 -13.09
CA PRO A 136 4.89 1.01 -13.10
C PRO A 136 4.10 1.49 -11.88
N THR A 137 2.88 2.00 -12.11
CA THR A 137 2.13 2.63 -11.03
C THR A 137 0.62 2.55 -11.23
N ASN A 138 -0.10 2.64 -10.15
CA ASN A 138 -1.53 2.90 -10.09
C ASN A 138 -1.86 3.63 -8.78
N LYS A 139 -3.13 3.86 -8.52
CA LYS A 139 -3.61 4.52 -7.30
C LYS A 139 -4.76 3.76 -6.67
N ARG A 140 -4.99 4.01 -5.39
CA ARG A 140 -6.17 3.56 -4.67
C ARG A 140 -7.45 4.16 -5.26
N ASP A 141 -8.44 3.32 -5.53
CA ASP A 141 -9.80 3.74 -5.84
C ASP A 141 -10.66 3.91 -4.58
N ILE A 142 -10.63 2.93 -3.69
CA ILE A 142 -11.47 2.92 -2.48
C ILE A 142 -10.63 2.67 -1.22
N PHE A 143 -10.95 3.38 -0.15
CA PHE A 143 -10.48 3.10 1.20
C PHE A 143 -11.57 2.29 1.91
N LEU A 144 -11.26 1.09 2.40
CA LEU A 144 -12.27 0.16 2.87
C LEU A 144 -12.75 0.49 4.30
N ASP A 145 -11.84 0.88 5.17
CA ASP A 145 -12.03 0.92 6.62
C ASP A 145 -11.65 2.25 7.27
N ASN A 146 -12.01 3.37 6.63
CA ASN A 146 -11.97 4.69 7.28
C ASN A 146 -12.87 4.74 8.53
N ASP A 147 -13.94 3.98 8.52
CA ASP A 147 -14.83 3.71 9.63
C ASP A 147 -14.79 2.20 9.91
N LEU A 148 -14.61 1.82 11.16
CA LEU A 148 -14.48 0.42 11.55
C LEU A 148 -15.82 -0.31 11.73
N ASP A 149 -16.92 0.28 11.31
CA ASP A 149 -18.22 -0.36 11.23
C ASP A 149 -18.27 -1.36 10.09
N GLU A 150 -18.64 -2.61 10.35
CA GLU A 150 -18.64 -3.69 9.36
C GLU A 150 -19.61 -3.44 8.19
N GLU A 151 -20.76 -2.82 8.42
CA GLU A 151 -21.71 -2.50 7.36
C GLU A 151 -21.12 -1.45 6.41
N LYS A 152 -20.41 -0.45 6.97
CA LYS A 152 -19.73 0.56 6.18
C LYS A 152 -18.55 -0.02 5.40
N ILE A 153 -17.76 -0.91 6.00
CA ILE A 153 -16.68 -1.61 5.30
C ILE A 153 -17.26 -2.46 4.16
N THR A 154 -18.35 -3.19 4.40
CA THR A 154 -19.06 -3.95 3.36
C THR A 154 -19.51 -3.04 2.22
N ALA A 155 -20.11 -1.90 2.52
CA ALA A 155 -20.55 -0.94 1.51
C ALA A 155 -19.36 -0.41 0.67
N GLN A 156 -18.19 -0.16 1.29
CA GLN A 156 -16.99 0.26 0.57
C GLN A 156 -16.42 -0.86 -0.31
N LEU A 157 -16.46 -2.12 0.16
CA LEU A 157 -16.01 -3.26 -0.63
C LEU A 157 -16.91 -3.50 -1.85
N LEU A 158 -18.22 -3.40 -1.69
CA LEU A 158 -19.17 -3.49 -2.82
C LEU A 158 -18.97 -2.34 -3.82
N LYS A 159 -18.74 -1.12 -3.32
CA LYS A 159 -18.39 0.02 -4.18
C LYS A 159 -17.06 -0.20 -4.93
N LEU A 160 -16.08 -0.88 -4.32
CA LEU A 160 -14.85 -1.27 -5.01
C LEU A 160 -15.16 -2.25 -6.15
N ALA A 161 -16.04 -3.22 -5.92
CA ALA A 161 -16.51 -4.16 -6.95
C ALA A 161 -17.18 -3.42 -8.12
N ASP A 162 -18.06 -2.47 -7.84
CA ASP A 162 -18.71 -1.62 -8.88
C ASP A 162 -17.67 -0.81 -9.69
N VAL A 163 -16.60 -0.34 -9.04
CA VAL A 163 -15.51 0.36 -9.75
C VAL A 163 -14.76 -0.61 -10.64
N ALA A 164 -14.46 -1.81 -10.14
CA ALA A 164 -13.77 -2.86 -10.91
C ALA A 164 -14.58 -3.29 -12.12
N GLU A 165 -15.91 -3.47 -11.99
CA GLU A 165 -16.79 -3.82 -13.08
C GLU A 165 -16.77 -2.77 -14.20
N ARG A 166 -16.82 -1.48 -13.84
CA ARG A 166 -16.83 -0.38 -14.82
C ARG A 166 -15.47 -0.13 -15.48
N LYS A 167 -14.36 -0.33 -14.76
CA LYS A 167 -13.01 0.02 -15.23
C LYS A 167 -12.18 -1.18 -15.67
N GLY A 168 -12.64 -2.39 -15.39
CA GLY A 168 -11.88 -3.62 -15.56
C GLY A 168 -10.95 -3.96 -14.39
N ILE A 169 -10.48 -2.95 -13.63
CA ILE A 169 -9.65 -3.12 -12.43
C ILE A 169 -10.02 -2.07 -11.37
N ALA A 170 -9.78 -2.40 -10.08
CA ALA A 170 -9.85 -1.43 -8.99
C ALA A 170 -8.90 -1.82 -7.85
N ILE A 171 -8.35 -0.83 -7.15
CA ILE A 171 -7.48 -1.02 -5.99
C ILE A 171 -8.18 -0.53 -4.73
N GLY A 172 -8.45 -1.46 -3.81
CA GLY A 172 -8.90 -1.17 -2.46
C GLY A 172 -7.74 -1.21 -1.47
N ILE A 173 -7.73 -0.31 -0.49
CA ILE A 173 -6.79 -0.33 0.63
C ILE A 173 -7.59 -0.44 1.92
N GLY A 174 -7.17 -1.33 2.81
CA GLY A 174 -7.67 -1.48 4.17
C GLY A 174 -6.55 -1.81 5.13
N HIS A 175 -6.83 -1.74 6.42
CA HIS A 175 -5.89 -2.05 7.48
C HIS A 175 -6.12 -3.45 8.06
N VAL A 176 -5.12 -3.97 8.77
CA VAL A 176 -5.20 -5.24 9.51
C VAL A 176 -5.99 -5.01 10.79
N LYS A 177 -7.34 -5.00 10.65
CA LYS A 177 -8.31 -4.81 11.74
C LYS A 177 -9.28 -5.99 11.80
N PRO A 178 -9.78 -6.35 13.00
CA PRO A 178 -10.73 -7.46 13.14
C PRO A 178 -11.98 -7.30 12.27
N GLN A 179 -12.53 -6.10 12.21
CA GLN A 179 -13.73 -5.79 11.43
C GLN A 179 -13.47 -5.94 9.93
N THR A 180 -12.32 -5.45 9.45
CA THR A 180 -11.91 -5.61 8.06
C THR A 180 -11.75 -7.09 7.72
N LEU A 181 -11.11 -7.88 8.59
CA LEU A 181 -10.97 -9.32 8.40
C LEU A 181 -12.34 -10.01 8.32
N SER A 182 -13.23 -9.73 9.28
CA SER A 182 -14.58 -10.29 9.34
C SER A 182 -15.34 -10.06 8.02
N VAL A 183 -15.33 -8.83 7.53
CA VAL A 183 -15.99 -8.48 6.25
C VAL A 183 -15.34 -9.20 5.07
N LEU A 184 -14.01 -9.20 4.98
CA LEU A 184 -13.32 -9.87 3.87
C LEU A 184 -13.57 -11.38 3.86
N GLN A 185 -13.58 -12.05 5.02
CA GLN A 185 -13.90 -13.48 5.13
C GLN A 185 -15.31 -13.80 4.61
N ARG A 186 -16.28 -12.93 4.88
CA ARG A 186 -17.67 -13.10 4.47
C ARG A 186 -17.88 -12.80 2.99
N GLU A 187 -17.33 -11.67 2.52
CA GLU A 187 -17.69 -11.13 1.19
C GLU A 187 -16.82 -11.67 0.04
N ILE A 188 -15.55 -12.02 0.28
CA ILE A 188 -14.64 -12.50 -0.78
C ILE A 188 -15.22 -13.70 -1.53
N PRO A 189 -15.71 -14.78 -0.86
CA PRO A 189 -16.26 -15.94 -1.56
C PRO A 189 -17.45 -15.58 -2.47
N ASP A 190 -18.30 -14.67 -2.04
CA ASP A 190 -19.47 -14.26 -2.82
C ASP A 190 -19.11 -13.35 -3.99
N LEU A 191 -18.12 -12.48 -3.84
CA LEU A 191 -17.57 -11.72 -4.96
C LEU A 191 -16.90 -12.63 -5.99
N GLN A 192 -16.17 -13.65 -5.56
CA GLN A 192 -15.57 -14.65 -6.47
C GLN A 192 -16.62 -15.42 -7.25
N LYS A 193 -17.74 -15.83 -6.62
CA LYS A 193 -18.89 -16.45 -7.31
C LYS A 193 -19.52 -15.53 -8.36
N LYS A 194 -19.48 -14.21 -8.13
CA LYS A 194 -19.92 -13.20 -9.09
C LYS A 194 -18.92 -12.93 -10.22
N GLY A 195 -17.76 -13.62 -10.23
CA GLY A 195 -16.75 -13.52 -11.28
C GLY A 195 -15.62 -12.51 -11.00
N PHE A 196 -15.60 -11.86 -9.85
CA PHE A 196 -14.48 -11.01 -9.45
C PHE A 196 -13.25 -11.85 -9.15
N ARG A 197 -12.09 -11.38 -9.60
CA ARG A 197 -10.79 -11.97 -9.32
C ARG A 197 -9.96 -11.04 -8.46
N PHE A 198 -9.40 -11.58 -7.40
CA PHE A 198 -8.45 -10.87 -6.55
C PHE A 198 -7.04 -11.14 -7.06
N GLU A 199 -6.30 -10.09 -7.38
CA GLU A 199 -4.96 -10.17 -7.93
C GLU A 199 -3.97 -9.34 -7.11
N PHE A 200 -2.68 -9.69 -7.18
CA PHE A 200 -1.62 -8.91 -6.56
C PHE A 200 -1.51 -7.52 -7.18
N ALA A 201 -1.11 -6.54 -6.39
CA ALA A 201 -0.98 -5.16 -6.84
C ALA A 201 -0.01 -5.01 -8.01
N SER A 202 1.04 -5.85 -8.09
CA SER A 202 1.96 -5.89 -9.21
C SER A 202 1.31 -6.21 -10.57
N LYS A 203 0.13 -6.84 -10.58
CA LYS A 203 -0.64 -7.14 -11.79
C LYS A 203 -1.58 -6.01 -12.20
N LEU A 204 -1.71 -4.99 -11.37
CA LEU A 204 -2.64 -3.87 -11.54
C LEU A 204 -1.92 -2.54 -11.82
N VAL A 205 -0.59 -2.55 -12.00
CA VAL A 205 0.25 -1.39 -12.34
C VAL A 205 0.68 -1.44 -13.81
N TYR A 206 0.82 -0.29 -14.44
CA TYR A 206 1.19 -0.13 -15.86
C TYR A 206 1.90 1.19 -16.11
#